data_d311390edec0dcbb26be1229c64a90cf
#
_entry.id   d311390edec0dcbb26be1229c64a90cf
#
_cell.length_a   1.000
_cell.length_b   1.000
_cell.length_c   1.000
_cell.angle_alpha   90.00
_cell.angle_beta   90.00
_cell.angle_gamma   90.00
#
_symmetry.space_group_name_H-M   'P 1'
#
loop_
_entity.id
_entity.type
_entity.pdbx_description
1 polymer ?
#
loop_
_entity_poly.entity_id
_entity_poly.type
_entity_poly.pdbx_seq_one_letter_code
_entity_poly.pdbx_strand_id
1 'polypeptide(L)'
;MDWVETLPSQCPPEDAVPPEGVYYRAVSVDCTEDDFVPYARLYPTKKYVAAQACNARALSIFSDVKDCLDAMKLPSLQKLGQTCVAKITLTAKDGVIHKGHQQNSHYSWWRTRDFDLNTSVEPINAPAI
;
A
#
# COMPACT_ATOMS: atom_id res chain seq x y z
N MET A 1 -4.19 8.61 15.93
CA MET A 1 -3.02 8.32 15.06
C MET A 1 -2.78 9.46 14.09
N ASP A 2 -1.55 9.70 13.76
CA ASP A 2 -1.16 10.76 12.84
C ASP A 2 -1.07 10.22 11.41
N TRP A 3 -2.17 10.33 10.68
CA TRP A 3 -2.26 9.80 9.32
C TRP A 3 -1.52 10.70 8.32
N VAL A 4 -0.88 10.08 7.33
CA VAL A 4 -0.27 10.81 6.21
C VAL A 4 -1.37 11.45 5.37
N GLU A 5 -2.46 10.73 5.13
CA GLU A 5 -3.58 11.21 4.33
C GLU A 5 -4.67 11.81 5.23
N THR A 6 -5.43 12.73 4.67
CA THR A 6 -6.67 13.18 5.31
C THR A 6 -7.74 12.14 5.06
N LEU A 7 -8.18 11.46 6.11
CA LEU A 7 -9.14 10.37 5.99
C LEU A 7 -10.57 10.87 6.15
N PRO A 8 -11.51 10.32 5.37
CA PRO A 8 -12.93 10.63 5.56
C PRO A 8 -13.44 10.06 6.88
N SER A 9 -14.65 10.49 7.27
CA SER A 9 -15.31 9.95 8.46
C SER A 9 -15.43 8.42 8.36
N GLN A 10 -15.23 7.73 9.48
CA GLN A 10 -15.30 6.28 9.58
C GLN A 10 -14.23 5.55 8.75
N CYS A 11 -13.13 6.20 8.48
CA CYS A 11 -11.97 5.62 7.81
C CYS A 11 -10.74 5.75 8.73
N PRO A 12 -9.95 4.72 8.97
CA PRO A 12 -10.04 3.37 8.40
C PRO A 12 -11.26 2.57 8.90
N PRO A 13 -11.55 1.41 8.28
CA PRO A 13 -12.63 0.55 8.77
C PRO A 13 -12.45 0.20 10.24
N GLU A 14 -13.57 0.04 10.96
CA GLU A 14 -13.55 -0.24 12.39
C GLU A 14 -12.80 -1.52 12.73
N ASP A 15 -12.86 -2.52 11.86
CA ASP A 15 -12.19 -3.81 12.03
C ASP A 15 -10.77 -3.87 11.46
N ALA A 16 -10.22 -2.73 11.04
CA ALA A 16 -8.81 -2.66 10.68
C ALA A 16 -7.93 -2.87 11.92
N VAL A 17 -6.81 -3.55 11.73
CA VAL A 17 -5.93 -3.96 12.83
C VAL A 17 -4.51 -3.45 12.61
N PRO A 18 -3.71 -3.29 13.68
CA PRO A 18 -2.30 -2.94 13.51
C PRO A 18 -1.56 -4.03 12.73
N PRO A 19 -0.67 -3.66 11.81
CA PRO A 19 0.16 -4.63 11.12
C PRO A 19 1.29 -5.09 12.01
N GLU A 20 1.79 -6.30 11.78
CA GLU A 20 3.02 -6.76 12.39
C GLU A 20 3.67 -7.80 11.50
N GLY A 21 4.86 -7.49 11.01
CA GLY A 21 5.63 -8.41 10.20
C GLY A 21 6.03 -7.86 8.85
N VAL A 22 6.23 -8.78 7.92
CA VAL A 22 6.76 -8.47 6.59
C VAL A 22 5.64 -8.48 5.57
N TYR A 23 5.65 -7.44 4.72
CA TYR A 23 4.72 -7.30 3.61
C TYR A 23 5.48 -6.91 2.36
N TYR A 24 4.81 -6.96 1.21
CA TYR A 24 5.41 -6.66 -0.09
C TYR A 24 4.54 -5.66 -0.84
N ARG A 25 5.20 -4.75 -1.56
CA ARG A 25 4.53 -3.73 -2.34
C ARG A 25 5.21 -3.56 -3.68
N ALA A 26 4.42 -3.38 -4.74
CA ALA A 26 4.95 -3.01 -6.05
C ALA A 26 5.39 -1.55 -6.02
N VAL A 27 6.62 -1.30 -6.45
CA VAL A 27 7.25 0.03 -6.43
C VAL A 27 8.01 0.25 -7.73
N SER A 28 8.43 1.49 -7.95
CA SER A 28 9.36 1.80 -9.05
C SER A 28 10.76 1.32 -8.70
N VAL A 29 11.65 1.30 -9.71
CA VAL A 29 13.03 0.87 -9.52
C VAL A 29 13.77 1.72 -8.48
N ASP A 30 13.42 3.01 -8.38
CA ASP A 30 14.08 3.93 -7.44
C ASP A 30 13.57 3.79 -6.01
N CYS A 31 12.37 3.28 -5.83
CA CYS A 31 11.72 3.06 -4.53
C CYS A 31 11.79 4.29 -3.63
N THR A 32 11.03 5.32 -3.99
CA THR A 32 10.98 6.59 -3.26
C THR A 32 9.62 6.80 -2.59
N GLU A 33 9.48 7.90 -1.86
CA GLU A 33 8.18 8.30 -1.29
C GLU A 33 7.07 8.38 -2.34
N ASP A 34 7.41 8.67 -3.60
CA ASP A 34 6.43 8.72 -4.68
C ASP A 34 5.76 7.37 -4.95
N ASP A 35 6.37 6.28 -4.53
CA ASP A 35 5.78 4.94 -4.63
C ASP A 35 4.77 4.65 -3.52
N PHE A 36 4.66 5.53 -2.54
CA PHE A 36 3.79 5.38 -1.37
C PHE A 36 2.68 6.43 -1.35
N VAL A 37 2.21 6.79 -2.53
CA VAL A 37 1.11 7.76 -2.72
C VAL A 37 -0.16 7.00 -3.08
N PRO A 38 -1.23 7.12 -2.29
CA PRO A 38 -2.49 6.43 -2.61
C PRO A 38 -3.21 7.08 -3.79
N TYR A 39 -4.14 6.34 -4.37
CA TYR A 39 -4.87 6.77 -5.57
C TYR A 39 -5.58 8.11 -5.39
N ALA A 40 -6.09 8.42 -4.19
CA ALA A 40 -6.76 9.69 -3.95
C ALA A 40 -5.84 10.88 -4.20
N ARG A 41 -4.53 10.75 -3.96
CA ARG A 41 -3.54 11.80 -4.27
C ARG A 41 -2.99 11.69 -5.68
N LEU A 42 -2.89 10.48 -6.24
CA LEU A 42 -2.46 10.29 -7.63
C LEU A 42 -3.49 10.83 -8.61
N TYR A 43 -4.77 10.68 -8.28
CA TYR A 43 -5.89 11.09 -9.15
C TYR A 43 -6.84 11.98 -8.36
N PRO A 44 -6.42 13.22 -8.04
CA PRO A 44 -7.18 14.08 -7.12
C PRO A 44 -8.51 14.60 -7.68
N THR A 45 -8.68 14.56 -9.01
CA THR A 45 -9.92 15.00 -9.64
C THR A 45 -10.95 13.89 -9.76
N LYS A 46 -10.57 12.63 -9.53
CA LYS A 46 -11.50 11.52 -9.54
C LYS A 46 -12.36 11.55 -8.29
N LYS A 47 -13.66 11.33 -8.46
CA LYS A 47 -14.60 11.27 -7.34
C LYS A 47 -14.68 9.85 -6.78
N TYR A 48 -14.49 9.75 -5.47
CA TYR A 48 -14.62 8.49 -4.74
C TYR A 48 -15.78 8.63 -3.76
N VAL A 49 -16.65 7.63 -3.70
CA VAL A 49 -17.83 7.66 -2.83
C VAL A 49 -17.79 6.53 -1.81
N ALA A 50 -18.34 6.78 -0.61
CA ALA A 50 -18.51 5.78 0.45
C ALA A 50 -17.21 5.02 0.75
N ALA A 51 -17.24 3.69 0.76
CA ALA A 51 -16.09 2.86 1.07
C ALA A 51 -14.93 3.05 0.09
N GLN A 52 -15.22 3.44 -1.17
CA GLN A 52 -14.16 3.73 -2.15
C GLN A 52 -13.29 4.91 -1.72
N ALA A 53 -13.87 5.93 -1.09
CA ALA A 53 -13.13 7.09 -0.62
C ALA A 53 -12.10 6.68 0.45
N CYS A 54 -12.45 5.77 1.33
CA CYS A 54 -11.54 5.25 2.34
C CYS A 54 -10.42 4.41 1.69
N ASN A 55 -10.78 3.47 0.81
CA ASN A 55 -9.81 2.59 0.17
C ASN A 55 -8.85 3.35 -0.75
N ALA A 56 -9.30 4.43 -1.38
CA ALA A 56 -8.45 5.24 -2.26
C ALA A 56 -7.34 5.96 -1.48
N ARG A 57 -7.43 6.03 -0.16
CA ARG A 57 -6.42 6.62 0.71
C ARG A 57 -5.53 5.59 1.39
N ALA A 58 -5.72 4.31 1.06
CA ALA A 58 -4.88 3.23 1.52
C ALA A 58 -3.86 2.85 0.45
N LEU A 59 -2.81 2.19 0.90
CA LEU A 59 -1.78 1.61 0.03
C LEU A 59 -2.00 0.10 -0.05
N SER A 60 -1.78 -0.47 -1.23
CA SER A 60 -1.89 -1.92 -1.42
C SER A 60 -0.59 -2.60 -1.01
N ILE A 61 -0.70 -3.60 -0.16
CA ILE A 61 0.41 -4.46 0.25
C ILE A 61 -0.05 -5.93 0.22
N PHE A 62 0.91 -6.82 0.21
CA PHE A 62 0.65 -8.26 0.18
C PHE A 62 1.51 -8.96 1.21
N SER A 63 0.96 -9.95 1.90
CA SER A 63 1.76 -10.75 2.82
C SER A 63 2.52 -11.87 2.12
N ASP A 64 2.18 -12.18 0.86
CA ASP A 64 2.88 -13.17 0.03
C ASP A 64 3.47 -12.47 -1.19
N VAL A 65 4.78 -12.62 -1.40
CA VAL A 65 5.48 -11.98 -2.52
C VAL A 65 4.92 -12.41 -3.87
N LYS A 66 4.44 -13.64 -3.99
CA LYS A 66 3.85 -14.14 -5.24
C LYS A 66 2.64 -13.31 -5.67
N ASP A 67 1.78 -12.95 -4.72
CA ASP A 67 0.60 -12.13 -5.02
C ASP A 67 0.99 -10.72 -5.44
N CYS A 68 2.07 -10.18 -4.86
CA CYS A 68 2.61 -8.90 -5.30
C CYS A 68 3.13 -8.98 -6.73
N LEU A 69 3.86 -10.05 -7.07
CA LEU A 69 4.37 -10.26 -8.43
C LEU A 69 3.22 -10.38 -9.44
N ASP A 70 2.15 -11.08 -9.07
CA ASP A 70 0.97 -11.20 -9.94
C ASP A 70 0.31 -9.84 -10.16
N ALA A 71 0.20 -9.01 -9.11
CA ALA A 71 -0.38 -7.68 -9.23
C ALA A 71 0.43 -6.77 -10.14
N MET A 72 1.74 -6.93 -10.18
CA MET A 72 2.63 -6.14 -11.05
C MET A 72 2.37 -6.36 -12.53
N LYS A 73 1.69 -7.45 -12.90
CA LYS A 73 1.30 -7.72 -14.29
C LYS A 73 0.12 -6.87 -14.73
N LEU A 74 -0.58 -6.23 -13.81
CA LEU A 74 -1.74 -5.38 -14.13
C LEU A 74 -1.29 -4.14 -14.91
N PRO A 75 -2.02 -3.77 -15.99
CA PRO A 75 -1.66 -2.59 -16.78
C PRO A 75 -1.59 -1.31 -15.95
N SER A 76 -2.44 -1.16 -14.94
CA SER A 76 -2.46 0.03 -14.08
C SER A 76 -1.14 0.22 -13.32
N LEU A 77 -0.52 -0.86 -12.83
CA LEU A 77 0.75 -0.79 -12.12
C LEU A 77 1.91 -0.59 -13.09
N GLN A 78 1.87 -1.24 -14.25
CA GLN A 78 2.89 -1.03 -15.27
C GLN A 78 2.89 0.40 -15.79
N LYS A 79 1.73 1.00 -15.95
CA LYS A 79 1.58 2.39 -16.35
C LYS A 79 2.20 3.37 -15.35
N LEU A 80 2.18 3.02 -14.06
CA LEU A 80 2.81 3.80 -13.00
C LEU A 80 4.30 3.52 -12.83
N GLY A 81 4.86 2.61 -13.62
CA GLY A 81 6.26 2.21 -13.50
C GLY A 81 6.55 1.35 -12.27
N GLN A 82 5.54 0.72 -11.68
CA GLN A 82 5.69 -0.13 -10.49
C GLN A 82 6.09 -1.55 -10.91
N THR A 83 7.36 -1.71 -11.25
CA THR A 83 7.90 -2.92 -11.85
C THR A 83 8.85 -3.69 -10.91
N CYS A 84 9.04 -3.21 -9.70
CA CYS A 84 9.89 -3.84 -8.70
C CYS A 84 9.10 -4.17 -7.45
N VAL A 85 9.65 -5.04 -6.60
CA VAL A 85 9.04 -5.39 -5.32
C VAL A 85 9.85 -4.76 -4.19
N ALA A 86 9.17 -4.15 -3.24
CA ALA A 86 9.76 -3.74 -1.99
C ALA A 86 9.27 -4.65 -0.87
N LYS A 87 10.20 -5.09 -0.03
CA LYS A 87 9.91 -5.78 1.22
C LYS A 87 9.74 -4.72 2.30
N ILE A 88 8.64 -4.75 3.00
CA ILE A 88 8.29 -3.73 3.98
C ILE A 88 8.08 -4.39 5.33
N THR A 89 8.77 -3.90 6.35
CA THR A 89 8.56 -4.37 7.72
C THR A 89 7.67 -3.35 8.43
N LEU A 90 6.49 -3.79 8.86
CA LEU A 90 5.51 -2.95 9.53
C LEU A 90 5.31 -3.35 10.98
N THR A 91 5.08 -2.35 11.80
CA THR A 91 4.72 -2.51 13.21
C THR A 91 3.49 -1.67 13.52
N ALA A 92 2.99 -1.76 14.76
CA ALA A 92 1.77 -1.07 15.16
C ALA A 92 1.84 0.45 15.00
N LYS A 93 3.03 1.06 15.06
CA LYS A 93 3.19 2.51 14.87
C LYS A 93 2.98 2.96 13.42
N ASP A 94 3.04 2.05 12.46
CA ASP A 94 3.06 2.36 11.04
C ASP A 94 1.66 2.53 10.43
N GLY A 95 0.62 2.24 11.19
CA GLY A 95 -0.75 2.40 10.75
C GLY A 95 -1.63 1.22 11.09
N VAL A 96 -2.64 0.99 10.24
CA VAL A 96 -3.54 -0.15 10.36
C VAL A 96 -3.75 -0.78 8.99
N ILE A 97 -4.09 -2.06 8.99
CA ILE A 97 -4.34 -2.82 7.77
C ILE A 97 -5.71 -3.49 7.82
N HIS A 98 -6.25 -3.75 6.64
CA HIS A 98 -7.52 -4.46 6.48
C HIS A 98 -7.42 -5.42 5.30
N LYS A 99 -7.83 -6.67 5.51
CA LYS A 99 -7.78 -7.68 4.45
C LYS A 99 -8.69 -7.28 3.28
N GLY A 100 -8.15 -7.34 2.08
CA GLY A 100 -8.93 -7.08 0.88
C GLY A 100 -9.94 -8.17 0.58
N HIS A 101 -10.84 -7.90 -0.37
CA HIS A 101 -11.87 -8.86 -0.77
C HIS A 101 -11.34 -9.96 -1.69
N GLN A 102 -10.16 -9.78 -2.27
CA GLN A 102 -9.57 -10.79 -3.13
C GLN A 102 -9.20 -12.04 -2.32
N GLN A 103 -9.19 -13.20 -2.99
CA GLN A 103 -8.80 -14.46 -2.38
C GLN A 103 -7.27 -14.65 -2.38
N ASN A 104 -6.53 -13.57 -2.26
CA ASN A 104 -5.08 -13.58 -2.15
C ASN A 104 -4.64 -12.88 -0.87
N SER A 105 -3.37 -12.60 -0.73
CA SER A 105 -2.82 -12.01 0.48
C SER A 105 -2.84 -10.47 0.46
N HIS A 106 -3.73 -9.86 -0.31
CA HIS A 106 -3.85 -8.40 -0.41
C HIS A 106 -4.42 -7.78 0.86
N TYR A 107 -3.77 -6.69 1.31
CA TYR A 107 -4.25 -5.83 2.39
C TYR A 107 -4.25 -4.38 1.94
N SER A 108 -5.21 -3.62 2.45
CA SER A 108 -5.19 -2.16 2.39
C SER A 108 -4.50 -1.65 3.64
N TRP A 109 -3.58 -0.70 3.47
CA TRP A 109 -2.78 -0.16 4.56
C TRP A 109 -2.93 1.36 4.61
N TRP A 110 -3.46 1.85 5.73
CA TRP A 110 -3.54 3.29 6.01
C TRP A 110 -2.32 3.68 6.82
N ARG A 111 -1.44 4.42 6.17
CA ARG A 111 -0.11 4.75 6.66
C ARG A 111 -0.14 5.93 7.62
N THR A 112 0.63 5.83 8.72
CA THR A 112 0.91 6.96 9.62
C THR A 112 2.21 7.65 9.23
N ARG A 113 2.44 8.84 9.79
CA ARG A 113 3.69 9.59 9.61
C ARG A 113 4.87 8.95 10.32
N ASP A 114 4.62 8.01 11.23
CA ASP A 114 5.69 7.30 11.94
C ASP A 114 6.41 6.26 11.07
N PHE A 115 5.80 5.87 9.96
CA PHE A 115 6.46 4.95 9.04
C PHE A 115 7.66 5.62 8.39
N ASP A 116 8.84 5.02 8.56
CA ASP A 116 10.08 5.51 7.99
C ASP A 116 10.51 4.61 6.82
N LEU A 117 10.40 5.15 5.62
CA LEU A 117 10.74 4.44 4.40
C LEU A 117 12.21 4.00 4.38
N ASN A 118 13.09 4.80 4.95
CA ASN A 118 14.53 4.52 4.89
C ASN A 118 14.93 3.33 5.78
N THR A 119 14.20 3.07 6.85
CA THR A 119 14.54 1.98 7.79
C THR A 119 13.67 0.75 7.60
N SER A 120 12.46 0.90 7.04
CA SER A 120 11.46 -0.16 6.99
C SER A 120 11.29 -0.80 5.62
N VAL A 121 11.89 -0.23 4.58
CA VAL A 121 11.73 -0.69 3.20
C VAL A 121 13.05 -1.20 2.66
N GLU A 122 13.01 -2.40 2.10
CA GLU A 122 14.14 -3.03 1.43
C GLU A 122 13.71 -3.40 0.01
N PRO A 123 14.25 -2.74 -1.02
CA PRO A 123 13.96 -3.16 -2.40
C PRO A 123 14.48 -4.57 -2.63
N ILE A 124 13.64 -5.41 -3.21
CA ILE A 124 14.02 -6.73 -3.65
C ILE A 124 14.22 -6.64 -5.15
N ASN A 125 15.42 -6.94 -5.63
CA ASN A 125 15.67 -7.11 -7.05
C ASN A 125 15.04 -8.44 -7.47
N ALA A 126 13.70 -8.48 -7.47
CA ALA A 126 13.02 -9.59 -8.07
C ALA A 126 13.29 -9.51 -9.56
N PRO A 127 13.89 -10.52 -10.16
CA PRO A 127 14.01 -10.53 -11.59
C PRO A 127 12.63 -10.41 -12.17
N ALA A 128 12.42 -9.44 -13.04
CA ALA A 128 11.26 -9.44 -13.90
C ALA A 128 11.38 -10.74 -14.69
N ILE A 129 10.53 -11.63 -14.36
CA ILE A 129 10.49 -12.91 -15.03
C ILE A 129 9.85 -12.74 -16.37
#